data_00ccd98b1e7891c7348e293ba09ef6c0
#
_entry.id   00ccd98b1e7891c7348e293ba09ef6c0
#
_cell.length_a   1.000
_cell.length_b   1.000
_cell.length_c   1.000
_cell.angle_alpha   90.00
_cell.angle_beta   90.00
_cell.angle_gamma   90.00
#
_symmetry.space_group_name_H-M   'P 1'
#
loop_
_entity.id
_entity.type
_entity.pdbx_description
1 polymer ?
#
loop_
_entity_poly.entity_id
_entity_poly.type
_entity_poly.pdbx_seq_one_letter_code
_entity_poly.pdbx_strand_id
1 'polypeptide(L)'
;QVLKRKDRFDKKLFDTSSTHNLYRNFSEYMEIEEKFDIKSTFFFRTQYENGNYEDYEDDIKNLIKGNWEIGLHTDPLSIDDINKIKKEKRNLEKIANTKIYGNRVHYLSNNKQLPKKLSELDFVYDSSNKKNKYNITTNDMGFSQINGIIEFPVTLMDAYLFSYMNISEEKIISIVKETLNSCRQL
;
A
#
# COMPACT_ATOMS: atom_id res chain seq x y z
N GLN A 1 6.91 12.82 -9.61
CA GLN A 1 7.14 11.85 -10.74
C GLN A 1 6.05 11.96 -11.81
N VAL A 2 4.78 12.10 -11.44
CA VAL A 2 3.65 12.28 -12.38
C VAL A 2 3.89 13.46 -13.34
N LEU A 3 4.34 14.60 -12.83
CA LEU A 3 4.63 15.79 -13.64
C LEU A 3 5.76 15.60 -14.66
N LYS A 4 6.70 14.67 -14.41
CA LYS A 4 7.79 14.35 -15.34
C LYS A 4 7.40 13.40 -16.47
N ARG A 5 6.23 12.76 -16.35
CA ARG A 5 5.73 11.74 -17.27
C ARG A 5 4.29 12.04 -17.73
N LYS A 6 3.99 13.34 -17.95
CA LYS A 6 2.66 13.82 -18.42
C LYS A 6 2.15 13.12 -19.68
N ASP A 7 3.07 12.65 -20.52
CA ASP A 7 2.82 11.89 -21.74
C ASP A 7 2.10 10.55 -21.50
N ARG A 8 2.17 10.02 -20.28
CA ARG A 8 1.60 8.71 -19.90
C ARG A 8 0.29 8.79 -19.12
N PHE A 9 -0.22 9.96 -18.87
CA PHE A 9 -1.45 10.17 -18.10
C PHE A 9 -2.47 10.95 -18.91
N ASP A 10 -3.76 10.64 -18.69
CA ASP A 10 -4.85 11.39 -19.30
C ASP A 10 -4.69 12.88 -18.96
N LYS A 11 -4.88 13.74 -19.98
CA LYS A 11 -4.81 15.21 -19.82
C LYS A 11 -5.77 15.72 -18.74
N LYS A 12 -6.90 15.05 -18.54
CA LYS A 12 -7.87 15.38 -17.48
C LYS A 12 -7.28 15.31 -16.07
N LEU A 13 -6.27 14.48 -15.84
CA LEU A 13 -5.58 14.37 -14.54
C LEU A 13 -4.78 15.64 -14.18
N PHE A 14 -4.53 16.51 -15.13
CA PHE A 14 -3.80 17.77 -14.94
C PHE A 14 -4.72 18.99 -14.98
N ASP A 15 -6.03 18.78 -15.10
CA ASP A 15 -7.01 19.85 -15.04
C ASP A 15 -7.23 20.25 -13.57
N THR A 16 -6.61 21.35 -13.17
CA THR A 16 -6.74 21.91 -11.82
C THR A 16 -8.13 22.49 -11.53
N SER A 17 -8.99 22.61 -12.54
CA SER A 17 -10.39 23.02 -12.37
C SER A 17 -11.29 21.86 -11.92
N SER A 18 -10.83 20.61 -12.02
CA SER A 18 -11.59 19.45 -11.55
C SER A 18 -11.57 19.39 -10.03
N THR A 19 -12.74 19.22 -9.43
CA THR A 19 -12.92 18.98 -7.99
C THR A 19 -12.40 17.61 -7.56
N HIS A 20 -11.79 16.87 -8.47
CA HIS A 20 -11.35 15.49 -8.30
C HIS A 20 -9.96 15.46 -7.67
N ASN A 21 -9.86 15.07 -6.41
CA ASN A 21 -8.58 14.87 -5.76
C ASN A 21 -8.09 13.44 -6.02
N LEU A 22 -7.14 13.27 -6.93
CA LEU A 22 -6.55 11.98 -7.31
C LEU A 22 -5.92 11.19 -6.14
N TYR A 23 -5.65 11.87 -5.03
CA TYR A 23 -5.03 11.28 -3.84
C TYR A 23 -6.03 11.02 -2.71
N ARG A 24 -7.28 11.41 -2.88
CA ARG A 24 -8.35 11.26 -1.86
C ARG A 24 -9.66 10.83 -2.52
N ASN A 25 -9.65 9.67 -3.14
CA ASN A 25 -10.78 9.10 -3.87
C ASN A 25 -11.23 7.76 -3.27
N PHE A 26 -11.20 7.63 -1.94
CA PHE A 26 -11.53 6.40 -1.23
C PHE A 26 -12.92 5.87 -1.58
N SER A 27 -13.92 6.74 -1.71
CA SER A 27 -15.29 6.36 -2.06
C SER A 27 -15.38 5.66 -3.42
N GLU A 28 -14.62 6.11 -4.41
CA GLU A 28 -14.60 5.49 -5.74
C GLU A 28 -13.96 4.09 -5.70
N TYR A 29 -12.88 3.92 -4.93
CA TYR A 29 -12.29 2.60 -4.71
C TYR A 29 -13.28 1.67 -4.01
N MET A 30 -13.95 2.14 -2.95
CA MET A 30 -14.96 1.37 -2.23
C MET A 30 -16.08 0.91 -3.16
N GLU A 31 -16.63 1.80 -4.00
CA GLU A 31 -17.67 1.47 -4.97
C GLU A 31 -17.22 0.43 -6.01
N ILE A 32 -15.98 0.54 -6.49
CA ILE A 32 -15.44 -0.43 -7.45
C ILE A 32 -15.25 -1.79 -6.78
N GLU A 33 -14.63 -1.83 -5.63
CA GLU A 33 -14.33 -3.06 -4.91
C GLU A 33 -15.61 -3.78 -4.46
N GLU A 34 -16.63 -3.05 -4.01
CA GLU A 34 -17.93 -3.63 -3.65
C GLU A 34 -18.63 -4.32 -4.83
N LYS A 35 -18.52 -3.78 -6.05
CA LYS A 35 -19.11 -4.43 -7.25
C LYS A 35 -18.52 -5.82 -7.52
N PHE A 36 -17.31 -6.08 -7.01
CA PHE A 36 -16.61 -7.35 -7.21
C PHE A 36 -16.49 -8.19 -5.94
N ASP A 37 -17.15 -7.77 -4.85
CA ASP A 37 -17.05 -8.41 -3.53
C ASP A 37 -15.59 -8.56 -3.06
N ILE A 38 -14.80 -7.50 -3.24
CA ILE A 38 -13.38 -7.43 -2.86
C ILE A 38 -13.22 -6.36 -1.79
N LYS A 39 -12.35 -6.62 -0.82
CA LYS A 39 -11.91 -5.63 0.18
C LYS A 39 -10.39 -5.61 0.23
N SER A 40 -9.81 -4.47 -0.10
CA SER A 40 -8.36 -4.26 0.00
C SER A 40 -7.98 -3.66 1.35
N THR A 41 -6.68 -3.64 1.64
CA THR A 41 -6.11 -2.93 2.78
C THR A 41 -5.67 -1.53 2.36
N PHE A 42 -6.13 -0.51 3.07
CA PHE A 42 -5.67 0.87 2.90
C PHE A 42 -4.59 1.20 3.91
N PHE A 43 -3.39 1.50 3.45
CA PHE A 43 -2.26 1.83 4.30
C PHE A 43 -2.15 3.35 4.50
N PHE A 44 -2.27 3.82 5.74
CA PHE A 44 -2.18 5.24 6.11
C PHE A 44 -0.87 5.56 6.83
N ARG A 45 -0.25 6.67 6.44
CA ARG A 45 0.87 7.27 7.17
C ARG A 45 0.33 8.07 8.34
N THR A 46 1.12 8.16 9.41
CA THR A 46 0.86 9.09 10.54
C THR A 46 1.95 10.14 10.66
N GLN A 47 2.86 10.20 9.71
CA GLN A 47 3.87 11.25 9.57
C GLN A 47 3.90 11.72 8.12
N TYR A 48 3.71 13.02 7.91
CA TYR A 48 3.77 13.69 6.62
C TYR A 48 4.71 14.88 6.72
N GLU A 49 5.41 15.20 5.64
CA GLU A 49 6.19 16.43 5.53
C GLU A 49 5.30 17.66 5.52
N ASN A 50 4.15 17.56 4.84
CA ASN A 50 3.13 18.58 4.75
C ASN A 50 1.76 17.93 4.89
N GLY A 51 0.95 18.39 5.84
CA GLY A 51 -0.39 17.84 6.11
C GLY A 51 -0.45 17.08 7.43
N ASN A 52 -1.65 16.81 7.87
CA ASN A 52 -1.95 16.15 9.13
C ASN A 52 -2.68 14.84 8.83
N TYR A 53 -2.30 13.75 9.47
CA TYR A 53 -2.94 12.45 9.28
C TYR A 53 -4.38 12.44 9.85
N GLU A 54 -4.69 13.33 10.79
CA GLU A 54 -6.03 13.54 11.31
C GLU A 54 -7.02 14.02 10.23
N ASP A 55 -6.55 14.64 9.17
CA ASP A 55 -7.38 15.06 8.03
C ASP A 55 -8.07 13.88 7.32
N TYR A 56 -7.58 12.65 7.55
CA TYR A 56 -8.14 11.41 7.00
C TYR A 56 -9.05 10.66 7.99
N GLU A 57 -9.37 11.22 9.15
CA GLU A 57 -10.15 10.54 10.19
C GLU A 57 -11.51 10.04 9.68
N ASP A 58 -12.25 10.87 8.95
CA ASP A 58 -13.56 10.51 8.40
C ASP A 58 -13.44 9.42 7.33
N ASP A 59 -12.41 9.50 6.46
CA ASP A 59 -12.15 8.49 5.44
C ASP A 59 -11.83 7.14 6.09
N ILE A 60 -10.97 7.12 7.10
CA ILE A 60 -10.60 5.92 7.86
C ILE A 60 -11.84 5.30 8.52
N LYS A 61 -12.69 6.11 9.18
CA LYS A 61 -13.92 5.63 9.81
C LYS A 61 -14.90 5.04 8.78
N ASN A 62 -15.04 5.68 7.62
CA ASN A 62 -15.89 5.19 6.54
C ASN A 62 -15.40 3.86 5.97
N LEU A 63 -14.09 3.72 5.75
CA LEU A 63 -13.48 2.47 5.31
C LEU A 63 -13.77 1.34 6.31
N ILE A 64 -13.52 1.56 7.60
CA ILE A 64 -13.78 0.58 8.66
C ILE A 64 -15.26 0.20 8.72
N LYS A 65 -16.17 1.17 8.63
CA LYS A 65 -17.62 0.93 8.62
C LYS A 65 -18.03 0.04 7.43
N GLY A 66 -17.34 0.15 6.32
CA GLY A 66 -17.54 -0.69 5.13
C GLY A 66 -16.76 -2.01 5.15
N ASN A 67 -16.09 -2.37 6.25
CA ASN A 67 -15.25 -3.58 6.42
C ASN A 67 -14.00 -3.60 5.56
N TRP A 68 -13.44 -2.45 5.19
CA TRP A 68 -12.09 -2.36 4.64
C TRP A 68 -11.05 -2.40 5.75
N GLU A 69 -9.93 -3.04 5.48
CA GLU A 69 -8.82 -3.08 6.42
C GLU A 69 -8.01 -1.78 6.37
N ILE A 70 -7.57 -1.33 7.54
CA ILE A 70 -6.63 -0.22 7.69
C ILE A 70 -5.28 -0.78 8.12
N GLY A 71 -4.24 -0.49 7.37
CA GLY A 71 -2.85 -0.83 7.68
C GLY A 71 -2.00 0.41 7.95
N LEU A 72 -0.88 0.22 8.65
CA LEU A 72 0.09 1.29 8.85
C LEU A 72 1.02 1.41 7.63
N HIS A 73 1.15 2.62 7.10
CA HIS A 73 2.18 2.95 6.13
C HIS A 73 3.38 3.61 6.83
N THR A 74 4.22 2.77 7.43
CA THR A 74 5.34 3.20 8.29
C THR A 74 6.30 4.15 7.55
N ASP A 75 6.74 5.20 8.24
CA ASP A 75 7.75 6.11 7.71
C ASP A 75 9.12 5.41 7.59
N PRO A 76 9.86 5.57 6.48
CA PRO A 76 11.19 4.96 6.31
C PRO A 76 12.19 5.34 7.39
N LEU A 77 12.07 6.52 7.99
CA LEU A 77 12.95 6.98 9.07
C LEU A 77 12.61 6.36 10.43
N SER A 78 11.54 5.59 10.50
CA SER A 78 11.10 4.91 11.73
C SER A 78 11.55 3.46 11.82
N ILE A 79 11.93 2.83 10.70
CA ILE A 79 12.22 1.38 10.65
C ILE A 79 13.36 0.94 11.58
N ASP A 80 14.27 1.82 11.90
CA ASP A 80 15.40 1.53 12.79
C ASP A 80 15.05 1.69 14.29
N ASP A 81 13.94 2.35 14.62
CA ASP A 81 13.51 2.64 15.98
C ASP A 81 12.11 2.09 16.28
N ILE A 82 12.05 1.03 17.08
CA ILE A 82 10.77 0.39 17.46
C ILE A 82 9.80 1.34 18.16
N ASN A 83 10.30 2.33 18.92
CA ASN A 83 9.46 3.30 19.62
C ASN A 83 8.78 4.26 18.64
N LYS A 84 9.44 4.59 17.54
CA LYS A 84 8.84 5.39 16.47
C LYS A 84 7.72 4.62 15.78
N ILE A 85 7.96 3.38 15.37
CA ILE A 85 6.94 2.50 14.77
C ILE A 85 5.76 2.36 15.74
N LYS A 86 6.02 2.11 17.02
CA LYS A 86 5.00 2.00 18.06
C LYS A 86 4.16 3.28 18.19
N LYS A 87 4.78 4.44 18.11
CA LYS A 87 4.08 5.73 18.13
C LYS A 87 3.18 5.90 16.90
N GLU A 88 3.68 5.59 15.71
CA GLU A 88 2.91 5.65 14.47
C GLU A 88 1.70 4.72 14.54
N LYS A 89 1.90 3.46 14.95
CA LYS A 89 0.82 2.48 15.14
C LYS A 89 -0.26 2.99 16.09
N ARG A 90 0.14 3.48 17.28
CA ARG A 90 -0.79 4.02 18.28
C ARG A 90 -1.60 5.22 17.77
N ASN A 91 -0.96 6.11 17.02
CA ASN A 91 -1.62 7.26 16.42
C ASN A 91 -2.72 6.81 15.45
N LEU A 92 -2.42 5.83 14.59
CA LEU A 92 -3.39 5.29 13.65
C LEU A 92 -4.52 4.52 14.37
N GLU A 93 -4.18 3.65 15.34
CA GLU A 93 -5.16 2.91 16.15
C GLU A 93 -6.13 3.84 16.89
N LYS A 94 -5.63 4.99 17.35
CA LYS A 94 -6.47 6.00 18.03
C LYS A 94 -7.54 6.56 17.09
N ILE A 95 -7.19 6.91 15.87
CA ILE A 95 -8.14 7.43 14.87
C ILE A 95 -9.07 6.33 14.37
N ALA A 96 -8.50 5.19 14.05
CA ALA A 96 -9.24 4.04 13.54
C ALA A 96 -10.18 3.42 14.61
N ASN A 97 -9.92 3.69 15.88
CA ASN A 97 -10.60 3.06 17.02
C ASN A 97 -10.61 1.52 16.92
N THR A 98 -9.54 0.95 16.34
CA THR A 98 -9.36 -0.49 16.17
C THR A 98 -7.88 -0.84 16.16
N LYS A 99 -7.55 -2.13 16.32
CA LYS A 99 -6.18 -2.64 16.20
C LYS A 99 -5.71 -2.64 14.75
N ILE A 100 -4.44 -2.33 14.56
CA ILE A 100 -3.77 -2.34 13.26
C ILE A 100 -2.85 -3.56 13.19
N TYR A 101 -3.09 -4.43 12.24
CA TYR A 101 -2.37 -5.70 12.08
C TYR A 101 -1.43 -5.71 10.87
N GLY A 102 -1.71 -4.91 9.85
CA GLY A 102 -0.93 -4.83 8.63
C GLY A 102 0.06 -3.68 8.62
N ASN A 103 1.25 -3.91 8.06
CA ASN A 103 2.27 -2.90 7.83
C ASN A 103 2.71 -2.86 6.36
N ARG A 104 3.04 -1.66 5.88
CA ARG A 104 3.80 -1.43 4.65
C ARG A 104 4.68 -0.21 4.85
N VAL A 105 5.97 -0.35 4.64
CA VAL A 105 6.88 0.80 4.75
C VAL A 105 6.83 1.66 3.49
N HIS A 106 6.76 2.96 3.67
CA HIS A 106 6.81 3.91 2.56
C HIS A 106 8.10 3.73 1.76
N TYR A 107 8.03 3.85 0.42
CA TYR A 107 9.10 3.53 -0.52
C TYR A 107 9.55 2.05 -0.49
N LEU A 108 8.81 1.14 0.15
CA LEU A 108 9.20 -0.26 0.36
C LEU A 108 10.59 -0.39 0.99
N SER A 109 10.94 0.56 1.86
CA SER A 109 12.18 0.51 2.63
C SER A 109 12.13 -0.66 3.60
N ASN A 110 13.23 -1.40 3.72
CA ASN A 110 13.29 -2.59 4.55
C ASN A 110 14.67 -2.78 5.16
N ASN A 111 14.76 -3.46 6.31
CA ASN A 111 15.97 -3.95 6.90
C ASN A 111 15.75 -5.31 7.57
N LYS A 112 16.83 -6.02 7.86
CA LYS A 112 16.77 -7.38 8.44
C LYS A 112 16.11 -7.44 9.82
N GLN A 113 16.05 -6.35 10.55
CA GLN A 113 15.50 -6.28 11.91
C GLN A 113 14.01 -5.90 11.92
N LEU A 114 13.49 -5.39 10.80
CA LEU A 114 12.12 -4.92 10.72
C LEU A 114 11.09 -6.01 11.08
N PRO A 115 11.13 -7.24 10.53
CA PRO A 115 10.14 -8.26 10.87
C PRO A 115 10.09 -8.56 12.36
N LYS A 116 11.23 -8.62 13.05
CA LYS A 116 11.28 -8.83 14.49
C LYS A 116 10.61 -7.67 15.25
N LYS A 117 10.91 -6.42 14.89
CA LYS A 117 10.29 -5.25 15.54
C LYS A 117 8.78 -5.20 15.31
N LEU A 118 8.32 -5.57 14.12
CA LEU A 118 6.89 -5.64 13.81
C LEU A 118 6.19 -6.71 14.65
N SER A 119 6.80 -7.89 14.79
CA SER A 119 6.29 -8.96 15.65
C SER A 119 6.18 -8.53 17.12
N GLU A 120 7.19 -7.84 17.66
CA GLU A 120 7.18 -7.29 19.02
C GLU A 120 6.10 -6.22 19.25
N LEU A 121 5.57 -5.65 18.18
CA LEU A 121 4.49 -4.65 18.19
C LEU A 121 3.12 -5.24 17.80
N ASP A 122 2.97 -6.56 17.79
CA ASP A 122 1.71 -7.25 17.46
C ASP A 122 1.20 -6.94 16.04
N PHE A 123 2.10 -6.71 15.08
CA PHE A 123 1.71 -6.79 13.68
C PHE A 123 1.63 -8.27 13.26
N VAL A 124 0.71 -8.58 12.38
CA VAL A 124 0.50 -9.94 11.84
C VAL A 124 1.22 -10.11 10.52
N TYR A 125 1.20 -9.07 9.69
CA TYR A 125 1.85 -9.12 8.38
C TYR A 125 2.55 -7.82 7.99
N ASP A 126 3.48 -7.95 7.07
CA ASP A 126 4.16 -6.87 6.38
C ASP A 126 4.07 -7.05 4.85
N SER A 127 4.02 -5.95 4.13
CA SER A 127 4.05 -5.94 2.68
C SER A 127 5.02 -4.88 2.16
N SER A 128 6.25 -4.91 2.70
CA SER A 128 7.31 -3.94 2.37
C SER A 128 8.35 -4.49 1.39
N ASN A 129 8.24 -5.77 1.04
CA ASN A 129 9.26 -6.42 0.24
C ASN A 129 8.90 -6.43 -1.25
N LYS A 130 9.83 -5.97 -2.09
CA LYS A 130 9.81 -6.13 -3.54
C LYS A 130 11.20 -6.58 -4.00
N LYS A 131 11.29 -7.81 -4.46
CA LYS A 131 12.58 -8.42 -4.84
C LYS A 131 13.11 -7.88 -6.16
N ASN A 132 12.22 -7.65 -7.14
CA ASN A 132 12.62 -7.18 -8.45
C ASN A 132 11.66 -6.12 -8.99
N LYS A 133 12.20 -4.96 -9.41
CA LYS A 133 11.43 -3.86 -9.98
C LYS A 133 11.43 -3.81 -11.51
N TYR A 134 12.19 -4.68 -12.17
CA TYR A 134 12.34 -4.70 -13.62
C TYR A 134 11.57 -5.83 -14.30
N ASN A 135 11.16 -6.84 -13.55
CA ASN A 135 10.32 -7.94 -14.03
C ASN A 135 9.43 -8.49 -12.92
N ILE A 136 8.44 -9.28 -13.30
CA ILE A 136 7.56 -10.01 -12.40
C ILE A 136 8.03 -11.47 -12.42
N THR A 137 8.30 -12.01 -11.24
CA THR A 137 8.73 -13.39 -11.08
C THR A 137 7.87 -14.12 -10.04
N THR A 138 7.87 -15.44 -10.08
CA THR A 138 7.19 -16.27 -9.07
C THR A 138 7.74 -16.03 -7.66
N ASN A 139 8.99 -15.56 -7.53
CA ASN A 139 9.58 -15.16 -6.25
C ASN A 139 8.94 -13.90 -5.63
N ASP A 140 8.21 -13.12 -6.43
CA ASP A 140 7.46 -11.95 -5.96
C ASP A 140 5.97 -12.29 -5.69
N MET A 141 5.62 -13.57 -5.60
CA MET A 141 4.25 -14.06 -5.40
C MET A 141 4.16 -14.88 -4.12
N GLY A 142 2.92 -15.14 -3.69
CA GLY A 142 2.64 -15.91 -2.47
C GLY A 142 2.97 -15.14 -1.20
N PHE A 143 3.43 -15.87 -0.20
CA PHE A 143 3.83 -15.30 1.10
C PHE A 143 4.96 -16.13 1.72
N SER A 144 5.63 -15.53 2.71
CA SER A 144 6.62 -16.23 3.53
C SER A 144 6.43 -15.85 5.00
N GLN A 145 6.98 -16.64 5.90
CA GLN A 145 6.95 -16.32 7.33
C GLN A 145 8.37 -16.01 7.83
N ILE A 146 8.54 -14.85 8.44
CA ILE A 146 9.83 -14.36 8.94
C ILE A 146 9.63 -13.80 10.35
N ASN A 147 10.29 -14.38 11.35
CA ASN A 147 10.22 -13.93 12.75
C ASN A 147 8.78 -13.74 13.29
N GLY A 148 7.85 -14.62 12.91
CA GLY A 148 6.45 -14.56 13.34
C GLY A 148 5.56 -13.62 12.54
N ILE A 149 6.10 -12.92 11.54
CA ILE A 149 5.38 -12.04 10.61
C ILE A 149 5.15 -12.76 9.29
N ILE A 150 3.96 -12.60 8.72
CA ILE A 150 3.66 -13.02 7.35
C ILE A 150 4.11 -11.90 6.41
N GLU A 151 5.06 -12.19 5.53
CA GLU A 151 5.51 -11.25 4.51
C GLU A 151 4.77 -11.52 3.20
N PHE A 152 4.00 -10.53 2.75
CA PHE A 152 3.38 -10.52 1.42
C PHE A 152 4.21 -9.62 0.50
N PRO A 153 4.97 -10.17 -0.45
CA PRO A 153 5.75 -9.35 -1.36
C PRO A 153 4.83 -8.51 -2.25
N VAL A 154 5.30 -7.32 -2.64
CA VAL A 154 4.59 -6.48 -3.61
C VAL A 154 4.81 -7.07 -4.99
N THR A 155 3.84 -7.85 -5.46
CA THR A 155 3.91 -8.55 -6.76
C THR A 155 3.78 -7.59 -7.92
N LEU A 156 2.77 -6.71 -7.87
CA LEU A 156 2.51 -5.68 -8.88
C LEU A 156 2.52 -4.30 -8.22
N MET A 157 3.15 -3.35 -8.88
CA MET A 157 3.16 -1.95 -8.45
C MET A 157 3.17 -1.05 -9.70
N ASP A 158 2.26 -0.10 -9.76
CA ASP A 158 2.10 0.86 -10.85
C ASP A 158 3.42 1.56 -11.23
N ALA A 159 4.13 2.10 -10.22
CA ALA A 159 5.43 2.73 -10.42
C ALA A 159 6.46 1.79 -11.08
N TYR A 160 6.42 0.49 -10.80
CA TYR A 160 7.33 -0.46 -11.41
C TYR A 160 6.89 -0.86 -12.81
N LEU A 161 5.60 -1.11 -13.01
CA LEU A 161 5.05 -1.43 -14.33
C LEU A 161 5.35 -0.32 -15.34
N PHE A 162 5.05 0.92 -14.99
CA PHE A 162 5.18 2.04 -15.91
C PHE A 162 6.59 2.64 -15.98
N SER A 163 7.30 2.76 -14.84
CA SER A 163 8.56 3.52 -14.80
C SER A 163 9.80 2.66 -15.02
N TYR A 164 9.78 1.40 -14.59
CA TYR A 164 10.93 0.49 -14.68
C TYR A 164 10.77 -0.57 -15.77
N MET A 165 9.58 -1.20 -15.85
CA MET A 165 9.31 -2.21 -16.87
C MET A 165 8.84 -1.60 -18.20
N ASN A 166 8.51 -0.32 -18.21
CA ASN A 166 8.06 0.43 -19.40
C ASN A 166 6.85 -0.21 -20.11
N ILE A 167 5.93 -0.76 -19.34
CA ILE A 167 4.74 -1.43 -19.85
C ILE A 167 3.73 -0.37 -20.32
N SER A 168 3.15 -0.57 -21.49
CA SER A 168 2.06 0.27 -22.00
C SER A 168 0.73 -0.10 -21.35
N GLU A 169 -0.19 0.87 -21.26
CA GLU A 169 -1.52 0.66 -20.66
C GLU A 169 -2.28 -0.50 -21.28
N GLU A 170 -2.17 -0.70 -22.60
CA GLU A 170 -2.84 -1.78 -23.34
C GLU A 170 -2.42 -3.19 -22.87
N LYS A 171 -1.20 -3.34 -22.32
CA LYS A 171 -0.66 -4.61 -21.84
C LYS A 171 -0.96 -4.88 -20.35
N ILE A 172 -1.45 -3.91 -19.61
CA ILE A 172 -1.66 -4.04 -18.16
C ILE A 172 -2.61 -5.20 -17.86
N ILE A 173 -3.75 -5.27 -18.56
CA ILE A 173 -4.78 -6.29 -18.30
C ILE A 173 -4.23 -7.70 -18.51
N SER A 174 -3.44 -7.94 -19.57
CA SER A 174 -2.83 -9.26 -19.81
C SER A 174 -1.83 -9.61 -18.72
N ILE A 175 -0.97 -8.68 -18.33
CA ILE A 175 0.03 -8.88 -17.27
C ILE A 175 -0.63 -9.19 -15.92
N VAL A 176 -1.67 -8.43 -15.55
CA VAL A 176 -2.41 -8.69 -14.31
C VAL A 176 -3.04 -10.10 -14.34
N LYS A 177 -3.68 -10.49 -15.45
CA LYS A 177 -4.27 -11.83 -15.62
C LYS A 177 -3.22 -12.94 -15.52
N GLU A 178 -2.10 -12.81 -16.20
CA GLU A 178 -1.00 -13.77 -16.18
C GLU A 178 -0.42 -13.90 -14.76
N THR A 179 -0.22 -12.77 -14.08
CA THR A 179 0.26 -12.74 -12.70
C THR A 179 -0.72 -13.43 -11.74
N LEU A 180 -2.02 -13.12 -11.83
CA LEU A 180 -3.04 -13.77 -11.00
C LEU A 180 -3.12 -15.28 -11.25
N ASN A 181 -3.01 -15.72 -12.50
CA ASN A 181 -2.98 -17.14 -12.84
C ASN A 181 -1.74 -17.83 -12.24
N SER A 182 -0.59 -17.19 -12.27
CA SER A 182 0.63 -17.70 -11.63
C SER A 182 0.50 -17.78 -10.11
N CYS A 183 -0.09 -16.77 -9.48
CA CYS A 183 -0.35 -16.78 -8.01
C CYS A 183 -1.29 -17.91 -7.58
N ARG A 184 -2.24 -18.32 -8.44
CA ARG A 184 -3.17 -19.43 -8.13
C ARG A 184 -2.55 -20.82 -8.20
N GLN A 185 -1.35 -20.94 -8.76
CA GLN A 185 -0.63 -22.20 -8.92
C GLN A 185 0.39 -22.45 -7.79
N LEU A 186 0.61 -21.45 -6.93
CA LEU A 186 1.46 -21.52 -5.74
C LEU A 186 0.68 -21.99 -4.52
#